data_57e384d764ded93d8526d81406a21d5e
#
_entry.id   57e384d764ded93d8526d81406a21d5e
#
_cell.length_a   1.000
_cell.length_b   1.000
_cell.length_c   1.000
_cell.angle_alpha   90.00
_cell.angle_beta   90.00
_cell.angle_gamma   90.00
#
_symmetry.space_group_name_H-M   'P 1'
#
loop_
_entity.id
_entity.type
_entity.pdbx_description
1 polymer ?
#
loop_
_entity_poly.entity_id
_entity_poly.type
_entity_poly.pdbx_seq_one_letter_code
_entity_poly.pdbx_strand_id
1 'polypeptide(L)'
;MDEIAVLIPCYNEEKTVEKVVKDFKAVLKNAVIYVYDNNSTDKTAEIAEKAGAVVRHEYNQGKGNVIRRMFREIDAKCYIMADGDDTY
;
A
#
# COMPACT_ATOMS: atom_id res chain seq x y z
N MET A 1 17.42 1.63 4.31
CA MET A 1 16.40 2.71 4.49
C MET A 1 15.93 3.22 3.15
N ASP A 2 14.64 3.25 2.94
CA ASP A 2 14.08 3.80 1.71
C ASP A 2 14.11 5.32 1.74
N GLU A 3 14.29 5.95 0.59
CA GLU A 3 14.25 7.40 0.47
C GLU A 3 12.82 7.89 0.72
N ILE A 4 11.86 7.33 -0.02
CA ILE A 4 10.44 7.63 0.10
C ILE A 4 9.69 6.31 0.16
N ALA A 5 8.83 6.15 1.15
CA ALA A 5 7.94 5.01 1.25
C ALA A 5 6.49 5.48 1.10
N VAL A 6 5.78 4.93 0.11
CA VAL A 6 4.35 5.17 -0.05
C VAL A 6 3.64 4.00 0.61
N LEU A 7 2.78 4.29 1.58
CA LEU A 7 2.11 3.29 2.40
C LEU A 7 0.61 3.32 2.08
N ILE A 8 0.10 2.22 1.54
CA ILE A 8 -1.28 2.14 1.05
C ILE A 8 -2.00 1.00 1.76
N PRO A 9 -2.80 1.30 2.80
CA PRO A 9 -3.64 0.28 3.41
C PRO A 9 -4.81 -0.04 2.50
N CYS A 10 -5.08 -1.32 2.28
CA CYS A 10 -6.13 -1.77 1.37
C CYS A 10 -7.04 -2.81 2.02
N TYR A 11 -8.32 -2.73 1.68
CA TYR A 11 -9.30 -3.73 2.04
C TYR A 11 -10.32 -3.81 0.92
N ASN A 12 -10.32 -4.91 0.15
CA ASN A 12 -11.22 -5.12 -0.99
C ASN A 12 -11.20 -3.97 -2.00
N GLU A 13 -9.99 -3.64 -2.46
CA GLU A 13 -9.76 -2.52 -3.39
C GLU A 13 -9.32 -3.00 -4.77
N GLU A 14 -9.74 -4.20 -5.21
CA GLU A 14 -9.21 -4.80 -6.44
C GLU A 14 -9.47 -3.95 -7.69
N LYS A 15 -10.51 -3.13 -7.68
CA LYS A 15 -10.86 -2.31 -8.85
C LYS A 15 -10.03 -1.03 -8.96
N THR A 16 -9.42 -0.58 -7.87
CA THR A 16 -8.74 0.71 -7.84
C THR A 16 -7.26 0.63 -7.48
N VAL A 17 -6.82 -0.44 -6.82
CA VAL A 17 -5.45 -0.53 -6.30
C VAL A 17 -4.40 -0.46 -7.42
N GLU A 18 -4.67 -1.06 -8.57
CA GLU A 18 -3.72 -1.03 -9.69
C GLU A 18 -3.45 0.40 -10.14
N LYS A 19 -4.51 1.19 -10.31
CA LYS A 19 -4.38 2.57 -10.73
C LYS A 19 -3.61 3.40 -9.71
N VAL A 20 -3.93 3.23 -8.43
CA VAL A 20 -3.26 3.96 -7.36
C VAL A 20 -1.76 3.64 -7.35
N VAL A 21 -1.39 2.37 -7.42
CA VAL A 21 0.02 1.97 -7.43
C VAL A 21 0.73 2.53 -8.66
N LYS A 22 0.13 2.42 -9.83
CA LYS A 22 0.75 2.90 -11.07
C LYS A 22 0.90 4.42 -11.09
N ASP A 23 -0.08 5.14 -10.56
CA ASP A 23 -0.01 6.59 -10.48
C ASP A 23 1.16 7.04 -9.61
N PHE A 24 1.35 6.42 -8.44
CA PHE A 24 2.48 6.77 -7.59
C PHE A 24 3.81 6.40 -8.23
N LYS A 25 3.89 5.27 -8.91
CA LYS A 25 5.13 4.88 -9.59
C LYS A 25 5.51 5.86 -10.69
N ALA A 26 4.53 6.40 -11.39
CA ALA A 26 4.78 7.36 -12.47
C ALA A 26 5.29 8.69 -11.94
N VAL A 27 4.81 9.12 -10.78
CA VAL A 27 5.14 10.42 -10.20
C VAL A 27 6.37 10.36 -9.30
N LEU A 28 6.49 9.30 -8.49
CA LEU A 28 7.54 9.16 -7.50
C LEU A 28 8.47 8.00 -7.85
N LYS A 29 9.38 8.24 -8.78
CA LYS A 29 10.24 7.17 -9.33
C LYS A 29 11.22 6.59 -8.34
N ASN A 30 11.57 7.34 -7.29
CA ASN A 30 12.50 6.86 -6.27
C ASN A 30 11.80 6.31 -5.03
N ALA A 31 10.48 6.13 -5.10
CA ALA A 31 9.70 5.64 -3.97
C ALA A 31 9.52 4.13 -4.05
N VAL A 32 9.48 3.49 -2.89
CA VAL A 32 9.01 2.11 -2.76
C VAL A 32 7.55 2.18 -2.34
N ILE A 33 6.69 1.44 -3.04
CA ILE A 33 5.26 1.44 -2.78
C ILE A 33 4.90 0.17 -2.04
N TYR A 34 4.38 0.33 -0.83
CA TYR A 34 3.94 -0.78 0.02
C TYR A 34 2.43 -0.81 0.07
N VAL A 35 1.84 -1.93 -0.28
CA VAL A 35 0.41 -2.16 -0.13
C VAL A 35 0.22 -3.12 1.04
N TYR A 36 -0.50 -2.67 2.05
CA TYR A 36 -0.83 -3.51 3.20
C TYR A 36 -2.27 -3.99 3.07
N ASP A 37 -2.40 -5.27 2.80
CA ASP A 37 -3.69 -5.91 2.61
C ASP A 37 -4.25 -6.37 3.95
N ASN A 38 -5.40 -5.81 4.34
CA ASN A 38 -6.04 -6.09 5.62
C ASN A 38 -7.19 -7.08 5.44
N ASN A 39 -6.84 -8.33 5.15
CA ASN A 39 -7.80 -9.42 4.99
C ASN A 39 -8.78 -9.25 3.84
N SER A 40 -8.31 -8.75 2.69
CA SER A 40 -9.16 -8.67 1.50
C SER A 40 -9.60 -10.08 1.08
N THR A 41 -10.85 -10.18 0.67
CA THR A 41 -11.43 -11.42 0.17
C THR A 41 -11.41 -11.48 -1.35
N ASP A 42 -11.01 -10.39 -2.01
CA ASP A 42 -10.88 -10.29 -3.45
C ASP A 42 -9.41 -10.42 -3.88
N LYS A 43 -9.08 -9.98 -5.08
CA LYS A 43 -7.73 -10.08 -5.65
C LYS A 43 -6.86 -8.85 -5.40
N THR A 44 -7.16 -8.04 -4.41
CA THR A 44 -6.43 -6.80 -4.12
C THR A 44 -4.92 -7.03 -4.03
N ALA A 45 -4.49 -7.99 -3.21
CA ALA A 45 -3.05 -8.26 -3.01
C ALA A 45 -2.37 -8.69 -4.30
N GLU A 46 -3.00 -9.59 -5.04
CA GLU A 46 -2.45 -10.10 -6.29
C GLU A 46 -2.29 -9.00 -7.33
N ILE A 47 -3.31 -8.16 -7.47
CA ILE A 47 -3.29 -7.06 -8.43
C ILE A 47 -2.24 -6.01 -8.04
N ALA A 48 -2.13 -5.69 -6.76
CA ALA A 48 -1.13 -4.73 -6.27
C ALA A 48 0.29 -5.22 -6.56
N GLU A 49 0.54 -6.51 -6.33
CA GLU A 49 1.86 -7.09 -6.60
C GLU A 49 2.20 -7.02 -8.08
N LYS A 50 1.25 -7.35 -8.94
CA LYS A 50 1.45 -7.28 -10.39
C LYS A 50 1.68 -5.85 -10.87
N ALA A 51 1.10 -4.86 -10.18
CA ALA A 51 1.31 -3.45 -10.52
C ALA A 51 2.69 -2.95 -10.07
N GLY A 52 3.41 -3.72 -9.27
CA GLY A 52 4.77 -3.40 -8.86
C GLY A 52 4.93 -2.95 -7.42
N ALA A 53 3.90 -3.11 -6.59
CA ALA A 53 4.00 -2.78 -5.17
C ALA A 53 4.59 -3.95 -4.39
N VAL A 54 5.19 -3.63 -3.25
CA VAL A 54 5.57 -4.63 -2.25
C VAL A 54 4.33 -4.89 -1.40
N VAL A 55 3.80 -6.10 -1.43
CA VAL A 55 2.57 -6.42 -0.72
C VAL A 55 2.89 -7.10 0.61
N ARG A 56 2.26 -6.62 1.67
CA ARG A 56 2.34 -7.20 2.99
C ARG A 56 0.94 -7.37 3.54
N HIS A 57 0.78 -8.22 4.55
CA HIS A 57 -0.52 -8.55 5.11
C HIS A 57 -0.58 -8.20 6.58
N GLU A 58 -1.72 -7.66 7.00
CA GLU A 58 -2.04 -7.50 8.41
C GLU A 58 -3.34 -8.27 8.68
N TYR A 59 -3.26 -9.30 9.51
CA TYR A 59 -4.38 -10.19 9.76
C TYR A 59 -5.31 -9.73 10.87
N ASN A 60 -4.89 -8.75 11.67
CA ASN A 60 -5.77 -8.13 12.65
C ASN A 60 -6.63 -7.08 11.96
N GLN A 61 -7.95 -7.30 11.96
CA GLN A 61 -8.86 -6.41 11.25
C GLN A 61 -8.82 -5.01 11.86
N GLY A 62 -8.82 -3.99 11.00
CA GLY A 62 -8.87 -2.59 11.41
C GLY A 62 -7.72 -1.76 10.90
N LYS A 63 -8.02 -0.57 10.41
CA LYS A 63 -7.04 0.33 9.80
C LYS A 63 -5.94 0.73 10.78
N GLY A 64 -6.26 0.90 12.05
CA GLY A 64 -5.26 1.25 13.07
C GLY A 64 -4.19 0.19 13.23
N ASN A 65 -4.55 -1.09 13.11
CA ASN A 65 -3.59 -2.18 13.19
C ASN A 65 -2.65 -2.15 11.99
N VAL A 66 -3.17 -1.85 10.81
CA VAL A 66 -2.38 -1.73 9.58
C VAL A 66 -1.36 -0.61 9.73
N ILE A 67 -1.80 0.56 10.19
CA ILE A 67 -0.92 1.73 10.33
C ILE A 67 0.20 1.46 11.33
N ARG A 68 -0.12 0.82 12.47
CA ARG A 68 0.91 0.47 13.45
C ARG A 68 1.95 -0.48 12.87
N ARG A 69 1.52 -1.47 12.08
CA ARG A 69 2.45 -2.40 11.46
C ARG A 69 3.35 -1.69 10.45
N MET A 70 2.78 -0.78 9.65
CA MET A 70 3.55 -0.01 8.67
C MET A 70 4.72 0.72 9.33
N PHE A 71 4.44 1.49 10.38
CA PHE A 71 5.48 2.27 11.03
C PHE A 71 6.48 1.41 11.81
N ARG A 72 6.09 0.22 12.21
CA ARG A 72 7.00 -0.70 12.87
C ARG A 72 7.95 -1.38 11.88
N GLU A 73 7.47 -1.70 10.68
CA GLU A 73 8.22 -2.49 9.70
C GLU A 73 8.99 -1.67 8.67
N ILE A 74 8.50 -0.49 8.34
CA ILE A 74 9.06 0.29 7.24
C ILE A 74 9.90 1.43 7.78
N ASP A 75 11.16 1.50 7.29
CA ASP A 75 12.09 2.56 7.64
C ASP A 75 12.38 3.39 6.40
N ALA A 76 12.01 4.65 6.43
CA ALA A 76 12.20 5.56 5.29
C ALA A 76 12.44 6.98 5.77
N LYS A 77 13.03 7.79 4.91
CA LYS A 77 13.25 9.21 5.22
C LYS A 77 11.97 10.01 5.09
N CYS A 78 11.08 9.61 4.21
CA CYS A 78 9.80 10.27 3.98
C CYS A 78 8.71 9.23 3.82
N TYR A 79 7.58 9.43 4.50
CA TYR A 79 6.42 8.54 4.39
C TYR A 79 5.28 9.28 3.74
N ILE A 80 4.63 8.64 2.78
CA ILE A 80 3.41 9.16 2.15
C ILE A 80 2.32 8.13 2.37
N MET A 81 1.21 8.56 2.99
CA MET A 81 0.05 7.70 3.21
C MET A 81 -1.01 7.99 2.14
N ALA A 82 -1.58 6.94 1.58
CA ALA A 82 -2.63 7.09 0.57
C ALA A 82 -3.66 5.98 0.74
N ASP A 83 -4.89 6.24 0.30
CA ASP A 83 -5.93 5.22 0.31
C ASP A 83 -5.89 4.41 -1.00
N GLY A 84 -6.22 3.12 -0.91
CA GLY A 84 -6.24 2.24 -2.06
C GLY A 84 -7.47 2.38 -2.94
N ASP A 85 -8.44 3.18 -2.54
CA ASP A 85 -9.71 3.32 -3.24
C ASP A 85 -9.79 4.51 -4.22
N ASP A 86 -8.70 5.28 -4.34
CA ASP A 86 -8.63 6.40 -5.27
C ASP A 86 -9.69 7.50 -4.97
N THR A 87 -10.11 7.65 -3.71
CA THR A 87 -11.08 8.68 -3.30
C THR A 87 -10.40 9.74 -2.43
N TYR A 88 -10.06 10.85 -3.02
CA TYR A 88 -9.54 12.03 -2.32
C TYR A 88 -9.67 13.30 -3.13
#